data_21689f24b92b58ca09eb8b5bd80c67fd
#
_entry.id   21689f24b92b58ca09eb8b5bd80c67fd
#
_cell.length_a   1.000
_cell.length_b   1.000
_cell.length_c   1.000
_cell.angle_alpha   90.00
_cell.angle_beta   90.00
_cell.angle_gamma   90.00
#
_symmetry.space_group_name_H-M   'P 1'
#
loop_
_entity.id
_entity.type
_entity.pdbx_description
1 polymer ?
#
loop_
_entity_poly.entity_id
_entity_poly.type
_entity_poly.pdbx_seq_one_letter_code
_entity_poly.pdbx_strand_id
1 'polypeptide(L)'
;MSKTKKPVIIIVILTILLMSSLFLSMKLLSEPKPFYNIVLGAEELNEGIKDEKAILIDLRDEADYEAGHIENAINMPFTDNGIKMLDYLTKRADKDSRVFLMCYHGNRSGQAFNLLRDKGYTNLNYVKFGYEDYVNAMGSGFKPALGECPCKNYD
;
A
#
# COMPACT_ATOMS: atom_id res chain seq x y z
N MET A 1 47.02 21.98 -36.54
CA MET A 1 45.70 21.34 -36.61
C MET A 1 45.21 20.88 -35.23
N SER A 2 44.84 21.74 -34.32
CA SER A 2 44.34 21.28 -32.98
C SER A 2 43.42 22.30 -32.26
N LYS A 3 43.04 23.42 -32.83
CA LYS A 3 42.26 24.47 -32.16
C LYS A 3 40.74 24.25 -32.14
N THR A 4 40.19 23.41 -33.02
CA THR A 4 38.75 23.20 -33.22
C THR A 4 38.13 22.09 -32.33
N LYS A 5 38.91 21.19 -31.74
CA LYS A 5 38.40 20.07 -30.95
C LYS A 5 37.92 20.47 -29.57
N LYS A 6 38.55 21.48 -28.93
CA LYS A 6 38.15 21.94 -27.58
C LYS A 6 36.73 22.49 -27.49
N PRO A 7 36.26 23.41 -28.37
CA PRO A 7 34.91 23.94 -28.31
C PRO A 7 33.84 22.85 -28.53
N VAL A 8 34.10 21.89 -29.42
CA VAL A 8 33.16 20.79 -29.69
C VAL A 8 33.00 19.91 -28.45
N ILE A 9 34.07 19.57 -27.75
CA ILE A 9 34.02 18.77 -26.53
C ILE A 9 33.22 19.51 -25.43
N ILE A 10 33.43 20.82 -25.29
CA ILE A 10 32.68 21.62 -24.30
C ILE A 10 31.18 21.62 -24.63
N ILE A 11 30.80 21.79 -25.87
CA ILE A 11 29.41 21.76 -26.31
C ILE A 11 28.78 20.41 -26.02
N VAL A 12 29.46 19.30 -26.31
CA VAL A 12 28.99 17.93 -26.02
C VAL A 12 28.79 17.71 -24.53
N ILE A 13 29.73 18.16 -23.70
CA ILE A 13 29.60 18.04 -22.23
C ILE A 13 28.39 18.86 -21.73
N LEU A 14 28.21 20.09 -22.22
CA LEU A 14 27.10 20.94 -21.83
C LEU A 14 25.74 20.33 -22.26
N THR A 15 25.65 19.75 -23.43
CA THR A 15 24.42 19.09 -23.89
C THR A 15 24.09 17.86 -23.05
N ILE A 16 25.09 17.04 -22.69
CA ILE A 16 24.89 15.88 -21.80
C ILE A 16 24.41 16.33 -20.41
N LEU A 17 25.02 17.37 -19.84
CA LEU A 17 24.59 17.92 -18.54
C LEU A 17 23.16 18.48 -18.59
N LEU A 18 22.79 19.13 -19.68
CA LEU A 18 21.45 19.68 -19.88
C LEU A 18 20.40 18.56 -20.02
N MET A 19 20.71 17.53 -20.79
CA MET A 19 19.85 16.36 -20.95
C MET A 19 19.71 15.56 -19.65
N SER A 20 20.79 15.40 -18.87
CA SER A 20 20.73 14.73 -17.58
C SER A 20 19.91 15.53 -16.56
N SER A 21 20.03 16.84 -16.54
CA SER A 21 19.22 17.74 -15.70
C SER A 21 17.74 17.67 -16.08
N LEU A 22 17.44 17.71 -17.39
CA LEU A 22 16.07 17.60 -17.88
C LEU A 22 15.44 16.23 -17.52
N PHE A 23 16.21 15.15 -17.69
CA PHE A 23 15.78 13.81 -17.33
C PHE A 23 15.51 13.67 -15.83
N LEU A 24 16.38 14.22 -14.99
CA LEU A 24 16.19 14.24 -13.55
C LEU A 24 14.95 15.06 -13.15
N SER A 25 14.74 16.20 -13.78
CA SER A 25 13.55 17.03 -13.55
C SER A 25 12.26 16.33 -13.97
N MET A 26 12.26 15.64 -15.12
CA MET A 26 11.13 14.84 -15.57
C MET A 26 10.83 13.69 -14.60
N LYS A 27 11.85 13.01 -14.09
CA LYS A 27 11.68 11.94 -13.12
C LYS A 27 11.07 12.45 -11.82
N LEU A 28 11.55 13.57 -11.27
CA LEU A 28 11.00 14.21 -10.07
C LEU A 28 9.54 14.65 -10.24
N LEU A 29 9.14 15.07 -11.44
CA LEU A 29 7.76 15.47 -11.77
C LEU A 29 6.82 14.28 -12.01
N SER A 30 7.37 13.09 -12.29
CA SER A 30 6.60 11.87 -12.57
C SER A 30 6.36 11.01 -11.32
N GLU A 31 6.99 11.33 -10.19
CA GLU A 31 6.73 10.59 -8.95
C GLU A 31 5.28 10.79 -8.52
N PRO A 32 4.52 9.70 -8.28
CA PRO A 32 3.14 9.80 -7.84
C PRO A 32 3.09 10.53 -6.49
N LYS A 33 2.20 11.49 -6.38
CA LYS A 33 1.98 12.19 -5.10
C LYS A 33 1.42 11.20 -4.09
N PRO A 34 1.94 11.17 -2.86
CA PRO A 34 1.39 10.31 -1.82
C PRO A 34 -0.10 10.60 -1.60
N PHE A 35 -0.89 9.52 -1.53
CA PHE A 35 -2.31 9.55 -1.17
C PHE A 35 -2.48 8.80 0.16
N TYR A 36 -2.82 9.54 1.20
CA TYR A 36 -3.07 8.98 2.54
C TYR A 36 -4.50 9.30 2.93
N ASN A 37 -5.29 8.28 3.20
CA ASN A 37 -6.70 8.41 3.52
C ASN A 37 -7.02 7.76 4.87
N ILE A 38 -8.01 8.32 5.57
CA ILE A 38 -8.61 7.75 6.76
C ILE A 38 -10.04 7.33 6.41
N VAL A 39 -10.25 6.03 6.34
CA VAL A 39 -11.55 5.43 6.04
C VAL A 39 -12.38 5.41 7.32
N LEU A 40 -13.51 6.11 7.30
CA LEU A 40 -14.37 6.33 8.48
C LEU A 40 -15.66 5.51 8.43
N GLY A 41 -16.06 4.99 7.28
CA GLY A 41 -17.31 4.27 7.09
C GLY A 41 -17.17 2.97 6.29
N ALA A 42 -18.09 2.04 6.56
CA ALA A 42 -18.10 0.73 5.92
C ALA A 42 -18.36 0.82 4.41
N GLU A 43 -19.23 1.73 3.98
CA GLU A 43 -19.50 1.96 2.55
C GLU A 43 -18.25 2.44 1.81
N GLU A 44 -17.48 3.36 2.41
CA GLU A 44 -16.25 3.86 1.83
C GLU A 44 -15.21 2.73 1.66
N LEU A 45 -15.06 1.87 2.68
CA LEU A 45 -14.21 0.69 2.60
C LEU A 45 -14.69 -0.25 1.49
N ASN A 46 -16.00 -0.56 1.49
CA ASN A 46 -16.59 -1.49 0.54
C ASN A 46 -16.41 -1.00 -0.92
N GLU A 47 -16.59 0.29 -1.18
CA GLU A 47 -16.32 0.86 -2.51
C GLU A 47 -14.83 0.81 -2.85
N GLY A 48 -13.96 1.08 -1.88
CA GLY A 48 -12.51 1.09 -2.08
C GLY A 48 -11.92 -0.26 -2.45
N ILE A 49 -12.44 -1.34 -1.87
CA ILE A 49 -11.96 -2.72 -2.09
C ILE A 49 -12.60 -3.41 -3.30
N LYS A 50 -13.57 -2.79 -3.98
CA LYS A 50 -14.07 -3.27 -5.29
C LYS A 50 -13.03 -3.16 -6.41
N ASP A 51 -12.04 -2.31 -6.24
CA ASP A 51 -10.89 -2.25 -7.14
C ASP A 51 -10.08 -3.54 -6.99
N GLU A 52 -10.03 -4.36 -8.03
CA GLU A 52 -9.32 -5.65 -8.04
C GLU A 52 -7.81 -5.51 -7.76
N LYS A 53 -7.26 -4.30 -7.89
CA LYS A 53 -5.86 -3.99 -7.57
C LYS A 53 -5.67 -3.52 -6.13
N ALA A 54 -6.77 -3.27 -5.40
CA ALA A 54 -6.68 -2.91 -3.99
C ALA A 54 -6.28 -4.12 -3.14
N ILE A 55 -5.41 -3.89 -2.19
CA ILE A 55 -4.95 -4.90 -1.24
C ILE A 55 -5.57 -4.58 0.12
N LEU A 56 -6.44 -5.44 0.60
CA LEU A 56 -6.98 -5.34 1.96
C LEU A 56 -6.17 -6.25 2.89
N ILE A 57 -5.50 -5.64 3.87
CA ILE A 57 -4.78 -6.35 4.93
C ILE A 57 -5.65 -6.40 6.19
N ASP A 58 -5.98 -7.60 6.64
CA ASP A 58 -6.62 -7.84 7.93
C ASP A 58 -5.54 -8.15 8.98
N LEU A 59 -5.40 -7.24 9.95
CA LEU A 59 -4.40 -7.29 11.02
C LEU A 59 -4.90 -7.98 12.29
N ARG A 60 -6.10 -8.59 12.24
CA ARG A 60 -6.63 -9.40 13.34
C ARG A 60 -5.85 -10.70 13.50
N ASP A 61 -6.03 -11.32 14.65
CA ASP A 61 -5.43 -12.61 14.91
C ASP A 61 -6.03 -13.67 13.97
N GLU A 62 -5.25 -14.70 13.67
CA GLU A 62 -5.57 -15.71 12.66
C GLU A 62 -6.90 -16.42 12.93
N ALA A 63 -7.15 -16.81 14.17
CA ALA A 63 -8.40 -17.49 14.54
C ALA A 63 -9.65 -16.62 14.30
N ASP A 64 -9.55 -15.30 14.53
CA ASP A 64 -10.66 -14.37 14.28
C ASP A 64 -10.88 -14.10 12.80
N TYR A 65 -9.79 -14.11 12.02
CA TYR A 65 -9.88 -14.05 10.56
C TYR A 65 -10.55 -15.31 10.00
N GLU A 66 -10.13 -16.51 10.44
CA GLU A 66 -10.68 -17.78 9.99
C GLU A 66 -12.16 -17.95 10.34
N ALA A 67 -12.59 -17.42 11.49
CA ALA A 67 -13.99 -17.38 11.90
C ALA A 67 -14.87 -16.48 11.05
N GLY A 68 -14.28 -15.49 10.37
CA GLY A 68 -14.99 -14.62 9.44
C GLY A 68 -14.16 -13.40 9.02
N HIS A 69 -14.07 -13.17 7.70
CA HIS A 69 -13.32 -12.06 7.13
C HIS A 69 -14.00 -11.48 5.88
N ILE A 70 -13.53 -10.32 5.44
CA ILE A 70 -13.94 -9.74 4.15
C ILE A 70 -13.27 -10.56 3.04
N GLU A 71 -14.04 -10.93 2.03
CA GLU A 71 -13.55 -11.71 0.90
C GLU A 71 -12.31 -11.05 0.26
N ASN A 72 -11.32 -11.88 -0.10
CA ASN A 72 -10.01 -11.46 -0.62
C ASN A 72 -9.12 -10.66 0.36
N ALA A 73 -9.53 -10.46 1.61
CA ALA A 73 -8.63 -9.89 2.60
C ALA A 73 -7.45 -10.83 2.89
N ILE A 74 -6.28 -10.25 3.08
CA ILE A 74 -5.04 -10.96 3.38
C ILE A 74 -4.77 -10.85 4.87
N ASN A 75 -4.71 -11.97 5.59
CA ASN A 75 -4.45 -11.96 7.02
C ASN A 75 -2.96 -11.82 7.33
N MET A 76 -2.61 -10.72 7.98
CA MET A 76 -1.26 -10.44 8.48
C MET A 76 -1.34 -9.96 9.93
N PRO A 77 -1.49 -10.87 10.92
CA PRO A 77 -1.62 -10.49 12.32
C PRO A 77 -0.51 -9.53 12.75
N PHE A 78 -0.90 -8.43 13.39
CA PHE A 78 0.04 -7.40 13.82
C PHE A 78 0.68 -7.76 15.18
N THR A 79 1.40 -8.88 15.22
CA THR A 79 1.99 -9.44 16.45
C THR A 79 3.48 -9.14 16.62
N ASP A 80 4.18 -8.84 15.53
CA ASP A 80 5.63 -8.61 15.45
C ASP A 80 5.97 -7.19 15.00
N ASN A 81 5.17 -6.20 15.39
CA ASN A 81 5.27 -4.82 14.92
C ASN A 81 5.16 -4.69 13.39
N GLY A 82 4.46 -5.61 12.73
CA GLY A 82 4.18 -5.57 11.30
C GLY A 82 5.32 -6.06 10.41
N ILE A 83 6.32 -6.76 10.94
CA ILE A 83 7.46 -7.26 10.15
C ILE A 83 6.99 -8.22 9.06
N LYS A 84 6.13 -9.18 9.39
CA LYS A 84 5.57 -10.13 8.41
C LYS A 84 4.74 -9.44 7.33
N MET A 85 3.90 -8.48 7.72
CA MET A 85 3.12 -7.66 6.78
C MET A 85 4.04 -6.89 5.83
N LEU A 86 5.09 -6.29 6.36
CA LEU A 86 6.05 -5.52 5.55
C LEU A 86 6.81 -6.42 4.57
N ASP A 87 7.25 -7.58 5.02
CA ASP A 87 7.93 -8.57 4.15
C ASP A 87 7.00 -9.05 3.03
N TYR A 88 5.76 -9.40 3.36
CA TYR A 88 4.73 -9.78 2.40
C TYR A 88 4.52 -8.69 1.33
N LEU A 89 4.26 -7.46 1.75
CA LEU A 89 4.01 -6.35 0.83
C LEU A 89 5.25 -6.00 -0.01
N THR A 90 6.45 -6.09 0.57
CA THR A 90 7.69 -5.80 -0.17
C THR A 90 7.93 -6.78 -1.33
N LYS A 91 7.44 -7.99 -1.20
CA LYS A 91 7.58 -9.03 -2.25
C LYS A 91 6.47 -9.00 -3.31
N ARG A 92 5.31 -8.37 -3.01
CA ARG A 92 4.07 -8.55 -3.82
C ARG A 92 3.35 -7.26 -4.20
N ALA A 93 3.79 -6.12 -3.69
CA ALA A 93 3.13 -4.84 -3.92
C ALA A 93 4.16 -3.75 -4.22
N ASP A 94 3.86 -2.93 -5.20
CA ASP A 94 4.61 -1.73 -5.47
C ASP A 94 4.35 -0.68 -4.38
N LYS A 95 5.22 0.31 -4.25
CA LYS A 95 5.08 1.35 -3.21
C LYS A 95 3.85 2.24 -3.40
N ASP A 96 3.30 2.29 -4.59
CA ASP A 96 2.08 3.03 -4.95
C ASP A 96 0.83 2.14 -5.03
N SER A 97 0.95 0.83 -4.73
CA SER A 97 -0.20 -0.06 -4.62
C SER A 97 -1.19 0.45 -3.58
N ARG A 98 -2.48 0.37 -3.90
CA ARG A 98 -3.56 0.81 -3.02
C ARG A 98 -3.78 -0.19 -1.89
N VAL A 99 -3.34 0.15 -0.69
CA VAL A 99 -3.41 -0.74 0.49
C VAL A 99 -4.43 -0.20 1.48
N PHE A 100 -5.35 -1.06 1.91
CA PHE A 100 -6.27 -0.85 3.03
C PHE A 100 -5.80 -1.66 4.24
N LEU A 101 -5.84 -1.04 5.41
CA LEU A 101 -5.38 -1.64 6.66
C LEU A 101 -6.54 -1.67 7.64
N MET A 102 -7.00 -2.87 8.02
CA MET A 102 -8.11 -3.08 8.94
C MET A 102 -7.67 -3.94 10.14
N CYS A 103 -8.29 -3.73 11.27
CA CYS A 103 -8.11 -4.56 12.47
C CYS A 103 -9.39 -4.61 13.32
N TYR A 104 -9.28 -4.79 14.64
CA TYR A 104 -10.44 -4.82 15.55
C TYR A 104 -11.09 -3.45 15.77
N HIS A 105 -10.30 -2.37 15.96
CA HIS A 105 -10.78 -1.05 16.38
C HIS A 105 -9.91 0.11 15.86
N GLY A 106 -9.16 -0.10 14.77
CA GLY A 106 -8.31 0.93 14.17
C GLY A 106 -6.90 1.07 14.77
N ASN A 107 -6.62 0.60 15.99
CA ASN A 107 -5.31 0.82 16.64
C ASN A 107 -4.14 0.14 15.90
N ARG A 108 -4.26 -1.15 15.59
CA ARG A 108 -3.23 -1.89 14.82
C ARG A 108 -3.11 -1.33 13.41
N SER A 109 -4.23 -0.94 12.79
CA SER A 109 -4.26 -0.33 11.45
C SER A 109 -3.50 1.00 11.41
N GLY A 110 -3.63 1.83 12.45
CA GLY A 110 -2.88 3.10 12.56
C GLY A 110 -1.37 2.87 12.72
N GLN A 111 -0.97 1.86 13.49
CA GLN A 111 0.46 1.49 13.63
C GLN A 111 1.02 0.95 12.30
N ALA A 112 0.29 0.07 11.63
CA ALA A 112 0.65 -0.48 10.32
C ALA A 112 0.75 0.63 9.27
N PHE A 113 -0.20 1.58 9.26
CA PHE A 113 -0.17 2.75 8.38
C PHE A 113 1.12 3.56 8.56
N ASN A 114 1.48 3.90 9.80
CA ASN A 114 2.71 4.64 10.07
C ASN A 114 3.95 3.88 9.61
N LEU A 115 4.02 2.58 9.90
CA LEU A 115 5.11 1.72 9.46
C LEU A 115 5.27 1.75 7.93
N LEU A 116 4.19 1.52 7.18
CA LEU A 116 4.23 1.47 5.72
C LEU A 116 4.56 2.83 5.11
N ARG A 117 4.01 3.92 5.64
CA ARG A 117 4.35 5.29 5.23
C ARG A 117 5.85 5.55 5.38
N ASP A 118 6.41 5.21 6.54
CA ASP A 118 7.84 5.41 6.84
C ASP A 118 8.74 4.51 5.99
N LYS A 119 8.18 3.43 5.40
CA LYS A 119 8.84 2.56 4.42
C LYS A 119 8.59 2.99 2.97
N GLY A 120 7.97 4.16 2.75
CA GLY A 120 7.80 4.77 1.44
C GLY A 120 6.61 4.26 0.62
N TYR A 121 5.64 3.60 1.25
CA TYR A 121 4.37 3.33 0.58
C TYR A 121 3.56 4.62 0.46
N THR A 122 2.99 4.88 -0.71
CA THR A 122 2.42 6.19 -1.07
C THR A 122 0.91 6.17 -1.25
N ASN A 123 0.25 5.00 -1.21
CA ASN A 123 -1.19 4.89 -1.40
C ASN A 123 -1.81 4.02 -0.28
N LEU A 124 -2.00 4.65 0.88
CA LEU A 124 -2.40 3.97 2.11
C LEU A 124 -3.76 4.45 2.59
N ASN A 125 -4.62 3.50 2.94
CA ASN A 125 -5.95 3.73 3.46
C ASN A 125 -6.05 3.12 4.86
N TYR A 126 -6.09 3.97 5.88
CA TYR A 126 -6.22 3.59 7.28
C TYR A 126 -7.70 3.43 7.64
N VAL A 127 -8.14 2.22 7.92
CA VAL A 127 -9.50 1.94 8.40
C VAL A 127 -9.54 2.19 9.91
N LYS A 128 -10.30 3.21 10.32
CA LYS A 128 -10.34 3.69 11.70
C LYS A 128 -11.33 2.91 12.58
N PHE A 129 -12.24 2.18 11.98
CA PHE A 129 -13.21 1.30 12.65
C PHE A 129 -12.78 -0.16 12.59
N GLY A 130 -13.53 -1.06 13.23
CA GLY A 130 -13.22 -2.48 13.30
C GLY A 130 -13.98 -3.35 12.32
N TYR A 131 -13.57 -4.61 12.24
CA TYR A 131 -14.26 -5.62 11.46
C TYR A 131 -15.74 -5.79 11.91
N GLU A 132 -16.00 -5.83 13.22
CA GLU A 132 -17.35 -5.96 13.74
C GLU A 132 -18.22 -4.75 13.36
N ASP A 133 -17.67 -3.54 13.39
CA ASP A 133 -18.37 -2.33 12.95
C ASP A 133 -18.73 -2.42 11.45
N TYR A 134 -17.79 -2.97 10.64
CA TYR A 134 -18.05 -3.23 9.22
C TYR A 134 -19.20 -4.22 9.02
N VAL A 135 -19.17 -5.37 9.71
CA VAL A 135 -20.21 -6.40 9.63
C VAL A 135 -21.58 -5.82 10.02
N ASN A 136 -21.63 -5.07 11.13
CA ASN A 136 -22.85 -4.44 11.62
C ASN A 136 -23.41 -3.41 10.63
N ALA A 137 -22.56 -2.59 10.04
CA ALA A 137 -22.97 -1.57 9.07
C ALA A 137 -23.47 -2.19 7.75
N MET A 138 -22.84 -3.26 7.29
CA MET A 138 -23.24 -3.96 6.07
C MET A 138 -24.48 -4.82 6.27
N GLY A 139 -24.81 -5.19 7.50
CA GLY A 139 -26.02 -5.90 7.90
C GLY A 139 -26.18 -7.28 7.25
N SER A 140 -27.42 -7.71 7.07
CA SER A 140 -27.73 -9.06 6.55
C SER A 140 -27.29 -9.33 5.11
N GLY A 141 -26.89 -8.30 4.37
CA GLY A 141 -26.37 -8.44 3.00
C GLY A 141 -24.89 -8.91 2.98
N PHE A 142 -24.16 -8.75 4.07
CA PHE A 142 -22.79 -9.20 4.17
C PHE A 142 -22.70 -10.70 4.53
N LYS A 143 -21.92 -11.43 3.76
CA LYS A 143 -21.58 -12.83 4.05
C LYS A 143 -20.07 -12.90 4.24
N PRO A 144 -19.59 -13.17 5.46
CA PRO A 144 -18.16 -13.33 5.69
C PRO A 144 -17.62 -14.53 4.93
N ALA A 145 -16.45 -14.41 4.37
CA ALA A 145 -15.63 -15.54 3.97
C ALA A 145 -15.10 -16.25 5.21
N LEU A 146 -14.89 -17.54 5.13
CA LEU A 146 -14.46 -18.39 6.25
C LEU A 146 -13.20 -19.17 5.87
N GLY A 147 -12.42 -19.56 6.89
CA GLY A 147 -11.27 -20.44 6.74
C GLY A 147 -9.94 -19.70 6.58
N GLU A 148 -8.91 -20.46 6.29
CA GLU A 148 -7.53 -20.00 6.28
C GLU A 148 -7.25 -18.96 5.18
N CYS A 149 -6.33 -18.04 5.48
CA CYS A 149 -5.84 -17.11 4.46
C CYS A 149 -5.10 -17.87 3.35
N PRO A 150 -5.43 -17.65 2.08
CA PRO A 150 -4.66 -18.20 0.96
C PRO A 150 -3.19 -17.77 1.00
N CYS A 151 -2.89 -16.71 1.74
CA CYS A 151 -1.54 -16.17 1.92
C CYS A 151 -0.57 -17.11 2.66
N LYS A 152 -1.05 -18.12 3.40
CA LYS A 152 -0.20 -19.12 4.08
C LYS A 152 0.65 -19.96 3.11
N ASN A 153 0.26 -20.06 1.86
CA ASN A 153 0.96 -20.84 0.83
C ASN A 153 2.02 -20.06 0.06
N TYR A 154 2.40 -18.89 0.55
CA TYR A 154 3.30 -17.96 -0.14
C TYR A 154 4.67 -17.79 0.57
N ASP A 155 5.20 -18.83 1.19
CA ASP A 155 6.59 -18.87 1.67
C ASP A 155 7.60 -19.13 0.53
#